data_9751449c9e53817b96ec152b44682737
#
_entry.id   9751449c9e53817b96ec152b44682737
#
_cell.length_a   1.000
_cell.length_b   1.000
_cell.length_c   1.000
_cell.angle_alpha   90.00
_cell.angle_beta   90.00
_cell.angle_gamma   90.00
#
_symmetry.space_group_name_H-M   'P 1'
#
loop_
_entity.id
_entity.type
_entity.pdbx_description
1 polymer ?
#
loop_
_entity_poly.entity_id
_entity_poly.type
_entity_poly.pdbx_seq_one_letter_code
_entity_poly.pdbx_strand_id
1 'polypeptide(L)'
;MAQTGRTGQADAIRIAFWRVDLHTRGPGEALAQIRDRRPNAAALAQVIATLSPDIMVLSGVDYDMQGHTLSALRDLVAEAGVTFPHLFAPQPNAGFDSGLDLNRDGRAHGPDDAHGHGDYAGERALAVMSRHKLNLPKLRDFTGFLWRDLPDALLYGGMGPALAGHHRLSSVAHFELPVTLPGGRELALLIYQAGPPVFGDHPDRNRNRNHDETAFWTRLLEGALPVPPPPASFVLIGGSNLDPFDGDGRNSAMRDLLAHPALQDPRPASPGGAAHADPNHNGPPHLDTVAWDTEQGNLRVSYILPSAKLTVTGAGVLWPLADDPLDAVLAETGTLHKPVWVDIAVN
;
A
#
# COMPACT_ATOMS: atom_id res chain seq x y z
N MET A 1 0.26 23.53 -15.15
CA MET A 1 -0.92 22.64 -15.35
C MET A 1 -0.44 21.20 -15.32
N ALA A 2 -0.58 20.51 -14.21
CA ALA A 2 -0.34 19.07 -14.16
C ALA A 2 -1.43 18.39 -14.99
N GLN A 3 -1.05 17.71 -16.06
CA GLN A 3 -1.95 16.96 -16.93
C GLN A 3 -2.48 15.74 -16.18
N THR A 4 -3.46 15.90 -15.28
CA THR A 4 -4.19 14.80 -14.63
C THR A 4 -5.37 14.31 -15.48
N GLY A 5 -5.70 15.02 -16.58
CA GLY A 5 -6.76 14.68 -17.51
C GLY A 5 -6.35 13.53 -18.43
N ARG A 6 -7.15 12.49 -18.45
CA ARG A 6 -7.06 11.36 -19.38
C ARG A 6 -7.28 11.88 -20.80
N THR A 7 -6.20 12.27 -21.52
CA THR A 7 -6.28 12.61 -22.93
C THR A 7 -6.40 11.32 -23.74
N GLY A 8 -7.62 10.97 -24.16
CA GLY A 8 -7.90 10.25 -25.40
C GLY A 8 -7.32 8.85 -25.61
N GLN A 9 -6.92 8.10 -24.58
CA GLN A 9 -6.38 6.76 -24.73
C GLN A 9 -7.42 5.73 -24.27
N ALA A 10 -8.30 5.32 -25.21
CA ALA A 10 -9.36 4.31 -24.97
C ALA A 10 -8.83 2.91 -24.59
N ASP A 11 -7.51 2.70 -24.66
CA ASP A 11 -6.87 1.39 -24.55
C ASP A 11 -5.89 1.27 -23.36
N ALA A 12 -5.97 2.12 -22.35
CA ALA A 12 -5.13 2.06 -21.18
C ALA A 12 -5.95 1.97 -19.89
N ILE A 13 -5.45 1.20 -18.92
CA ILE A 13 -6.01 1.06 -17.58
C ILE A 13 -5.13 1.82 -16.59
N ARG A 14 -5.73 2.73 -15.81
CA ARG A 14 -5.08 3.43 -14.72
C ARG A 14 -5.22 2.65 -13.42
N ILE A 15 -4.09 2.30 -12.84
CA ILE A 15 -3.97 1.72 -11.50
C ILE A 15 -3.41 2.79 -10.59
N ALA A 16 -4.05 3.02 -9.43
CA ALA A 16 -3.56 3.95 -8.43
C ALA A 16 -3.42 3.28 -7.06
N PHE A 17 -2.44 3.73 -6.29
CA PHE A 17 -2.24 3.38 -4.91
C PHE A 17 -2.14 4.64 -4.05
N TRP A 18 -2.80 4.62 -2.90
CA TRP A 18 -2.72 5.71 -1.94
C TRP A 18 -2.86 5.22 -0.50
N ARG A 19 -1.92 5.61 0.36
CA ARG A 19 -2.08 5.45 1.79
C ARG A 19 -2.83 6.66 2.33
N VAL A 20 -4.04 6.41 2.82
CA VAL A 20 -4.92 7.41 3.43
C VAL A 20 -4.88 7.28 4.95
N ASP A 21 -5.28 8.34 5.64
CA ASP A 21 -5.39 8.33 7.09
C ASP A 21 -6.67 9.06 7.47
N LEU A 22 -7.66 8.31 7.95
CA LEU A 22 -8.92 8.88 8.42
C LEU A 22 -8.86 9.26 9.90
N HIS A 23 -7.70 9.08 10.57
CA HIS A 23 -7.46 9.39 11.97
C HIS A 23 -8.54 8.85 12.91
N THR A 24 -8.64 7.53 12.98
CA THR A 24 -9.62 6.87 13.83
C THR A 24 -9.00 6.47 15.18
N ARG A 25 -9.78 6.58 16.24
CA ARG A 25 -9.41 6.18 17.61
C ARG A 25 -10.10 4.89 18.04
N GLY A 26 -11.00 4.37 17.21
CA GLY A 26 -11.76 3.18 17.51
C GLY A 26 -12.59 2.69 16.34
N PRO A 27 -13.10 1.45 16.42
CA PRO A 27 -13.86 0.83 15.35
C PRO A 27 -15.13 1.62 15.03
N GLY A 28 -15.39 1.81 13.72
CA GLY A 28 -16.57 2.51 13.21
C GLY A 28 -16.42 4.03 13.06
N GLU A 29 -15.35 4.64 13.57
CA GLU A 29 -15.13 6.09 13.42
C GLU A 29 -14.88 6.49 11.98
N ALA A 30 -14.11 5.69 11.22
CA ALA A 30 -13.89 5.94 9.79
C ALA A 30 -15.22 5.92 9.03
N LEU A 31 -16.09 4.96 9.30
CA LEU A 31 -17.43 4.89 8.72
C LEU A 31 -18.26 6.14 9.06
N ALA A 32 -18.23 6.60 10.31
CA ALA A 32 -18.93 7.80 10.75
C ALA A 32 -18.40 9.04 10.00
N GLN A 33 -17.08 9.23 9.93
CA GLN A 33 -16.47 10.35 9.19
C GLN A 33 -16.90 10.39 7.72
N ILE A 34 -16.92 9.23 7.06
CA ILE A 34 -17.34 9.11 5.66
C ILE A 34 -18.83 9.44 5.50
N ARG A 35 -19.71 8.88 6.35
CA ARG A 35 -21.16 9.13 6.30
C ARG A 35 -21.54 10.57 6.61
N ASP A 36 -20.83 11.19 7.54
CA ASP A 36 -20.99 12.59 7.90
C ASP A 36 -20.38 13.54 6.87
N ARG A 37 -19.73 13.01 5.83
CA ARG A 37 -19.02 13.79 4.78
C ARG A 37 -18.07 14.81 5.40
N ARG A 38 -17.30 14.38 6.40
CA ARG A 38 -16.31 15.27 7.02
C ARG A 38 -15.34 15.79 5.97
N PRO A 39 -14.76 16.99 6.14
CA PRO A 39 -13.90 17.62 5.13
C PRO A 39 -12.79 16.71 4.60
N ASN A 40 -12.09 15.99 5.47
CA ASN A 40 -11.04 15.04 5.09
C ASN A 40 -11.58 13.88 4.21
N ALA A 41 -12.73 13.30 4.53
CA ALA A 41 -13.34 12.23 3.74
C ALA A 41 -13.86 12.75 2.38
N ALA A 42 -14.45 13.96 2.35
CA ALA A 42 -14.90 14.59 1.11
C ALA A 42 -13.71 14.93 0.19
N ALA A 43 -12.63 15.49 0.75
CA ALA A 43 -11.40 15.77 0.01
C ALA A 43 -10.76 14.49 -0.55
N LEU A 44 -10.73 13.39 0.23
CA LEU A 44 -10.26 12.08 -0.22
C LEU A 44 -11.05 11.59 -1.44
N ALA A 45 -12.37 11.67 -1.40
CA ALA A 45 -13.23 11.30 -2.52
C ALA A 45 -12.96 12.17 -3.76
N GLN A 46 -12.77 13.47 -3.58
CA GLN A 46 -12.45 14.40 -4.66
C GLN A 46 -11.08 14.10 -5.30
N VAL A 47 -10.06 13.77 -4.51
CA VAL A 47 -8.73 13.37 -5.02
C VAL A 47 -8.83 12.08 -5.83
N ILE A 48 -9.55 11.08 -5.35
CA ILE A 48 -9.78 9.83 -6.09
C ILE A 48 -10.51 10.10 -7.41
N ALA A 49 -11.54 10.96 -7.38
CA ALA A 49 -12.28 11.33 -8.58
C ALA A 49 -11.41 12.10 -9.59
N THR A 50 -10.52 12.97 -9.12
CA THR A 50 -9.56 13.69 -9.98
C THR A 50 -8.58 12.75 -10.68
N LEU A 51 -8.06 11.74 -9.96
CA LEU A 51 -7.22 10.68 -10.53
C LEU A 51 -7.99 9.80 -11.52
N SER A 52 -9.28 9.59 -11.27
CA SER A 52 -10.16 8.74 -12.07
C SER A 52 -9.57 7.37 -12.43
N PRO A 53 -9.08 6.57 -11.46
CA PRO A 53 -8.46 5.29 -11.75
C PRO A 53 -9.49 4.24 -12.15
N ASP A 54 -9.05 3.21 -12.88
CA ASP A 54 -9.85 2.02 -13.15
C ASP A 54 -9.76 1.02 -11.99
N ILE A 55 -8.60 1.01 -11.31
CA ILE A 55 -8.34 0.22 -10.11
C ILE A 55 -7.69 1.14 -9.07
N MET A 56 -8.34 1.29 -7.92
CA MET A 56 -7.83 2.04 -6.77
C MET A 56 -7.48 1.08 -5.65
N VAL A 57 -6.22 1.07 -5.24
CA VAL A 57 -5.76 0.37 -4.04
C VAL A 57 -5.51 1.39 -2.95
N LEU A 58 -6.17 1.23 -1.82
CA LEU A 58 -6.03 2.08 -0.64
C LEU A 58 -5.38 1.29 0.49
N SER A 59 -4.53 1.96 1.25
CA SER A 59 -4.05 1.51 2.56
C SER A 59 -4.52 2.52 3.61
N GLY A 60 -4.86 2.05 4.81
CA GLY A 60 -5.32 2.94 5.88
C GLY A 60 -6.84 3.13 5.93
N VAL A 61 -7.59 2.25 5.29
CA VAL A 61 -9.07 2.18 5.40
C VAL A 61 -9.42 1.10 6.43
N ASP A 62 -10.25 1.43 7.41
CA ASP A 62 -10.65 0.43 8.41
C ASP A 62 -11.49 -0.68 7.78
N TYR A 63 -11.13 -1.90 8.13
CA TYR A 63 -11.88 -3.09 7.78
C TYR A 63 -13.04 -3.30 8.74
N ASP A 64 -14.20 -3.58 8.21
CA ASP A 64 -15.32 -4.18 8.95
C ASP A 64 -15.85 -5.40 8.19
N MET A 65 -16.31 -6.41 8.94
CA MET A 65 -16.73 -7.71 8.38
C MET A 65 -17.87 -7.58 7.35
N GLN A 66 -18.72 -6.56 7.47
CA GLN A 66 -19.84 -6.30 6.58
C GLN A 66 -19.47 -5.40 5.40
N GLY A 67 -18.27 -4.83 5.39
CA GLY A 67 -17.77 -3.94 4.33
C GLY A 67 -18.50 -2.60 4.26
N HIS A 68 -19.09 -2.14 5.37
CA HIS A 68 -19.82 -0.88 5.41
C HIS A 68 -18.91 0.32 5.18
N THR A 69 -17.69 0.31 5.74
CA THR A 69 -16.73 1.41 5.61
C THR A 69 -16.31 1.59 4.15
N LEU A 70 -15.89 0.51 3.50
CA LEU A 70 -15.47 0.58 2.10
C LEU A 70 -16.65 0.88 1.16
N SER A 71 -17.85 0.36 1.45
CA SER A 71 -19.06 0.67 0.67
C SER A 71 -19.44 2.15 0.79
N ALA A 72 -19.40 2.71 1.99
CA ALA A 72 -19.67 4.14 2.20
C ALA A 72 -18.64 5.02 1.49
N LEU A 73 -17.35 4.64 1.52
CA LEU A 73 -16.31 5.36 0.78
C LEU A 73 -16.54 5.31 -0.73
N ARG A 74 -16.86 4.13 -1.28
CA ARG A 74 -17.22 3.98 -2.70
C ARG A 74 -18.38 4.91 -3.08
N ASP A 75 -19.43 4.98 -2.24
CA ASP A 75 -20.60 5.80 -2.51
C ASP A 75 -20.24 7.30 -2.50
N LEU A 76 -19.40 7.73 -1.55
CA LEU A 76 -18.89 9.10 -1.50
C LEU A 76 -18.03 9.44 -2.72
N VAL A 77 -17.20 8.52 -3.20
CA VAL A 77 -16.42 8.68 -4.44
C VAL A 77 -17.33 8.70 -5.67
N ALA A 78 -18.44 7.95 -5.67
CA ALA A 78 -19.42 7.97 -6.75
C ALA A 78 -20.15 9.33 -6.83
N GLU A 79 -20.44 9.97 -5.69
CA GLU A 79 -20.96 11.33 -5.64
C GLU A 79 -19.98 12.34 -6.27
N ALA A 80 -18.65 12.09 -6.14
CA ALA A 80 -17.61 12.90 -6.76
C ALA A 80 -17.36 12.56 -8.25
N GLY A 81 -18.10 11.61 -8.83
CA GLY A 81 -18.13 11.33 -10.27
C GLY A 81 -17.40 10.06 -10.74
N VAL A 82 -16.87 9.22 -9.85
CA VAL A 82 -16.19 7.97 -10.22
C VAL A 82 -16.84 6.78 -9.53
N THR A 83 -17.25 5.76 -10.30
CA THR A 83 -17.93 4.57 -9.78
C THR A 83 -17.04 3.34 -9.81
N PHE A 84 -17.11 2.54 -8.73
CA PHE A 84 -16.41 1.27 -8.59
C PHE A 84 -17.40 0.16 -8.21
N PRO A 85 -17.86 -0.66 -9.18
CA PRO A 85 -18.83 -1.73 -8.91
C PRO A 85 -18.24 -2.89 -8.12
N HIS A 86 -16.92 -3.04 -8.05
CA HIS A 86 -16.25 -4.15 -7.40
C HIS A 86 -15.37 -3.68 -6.24
N LEU A 87 -15.57 -4.26 -5.07
CA LEU A 87 -14.89 -3.93 -3.83
C LEU A 87 -14.27 -5.18 -3.22
N PHE A 88 -13.11 -5.01 -2.59
CA PHE A 88 -12.47 -6.06 -1.78
C PHE A 88 -11.62 -5.42 -0.68
N ALA A 89 -11.73 -5.93 0.53
CA ALA A 89 -10.84 -5.65 1.65
C ALA A 89 -10.64 -6.93 2.46
N PRO A 90 -9.41 -7.44 2.60
CA PRO A 90 -9.15 -8.57 3.49
C PRO A 90 -9.08 -8.10 4.94
N GLN A 91 -9.33 -9.02 5.87
CA GLN A 91 -9.03 -8.76 7.28
C GLN A 91 -7.51 -8.57 7.45
N PRO A 92 -7.05 -7.44 8.02
CA PRO A 92 -5.63 -7.19 8.21
C PRO A 92 -5.09 -7.91 9.44
N ASN A 93 -3.77 -7.99 9.53
CA ASN A 93 -3.06 -8.34 10.76
C ASN A 93 -3.04 -7.19 11.77
N ALA A 94 -3.18 -5.95 11.30
CA ALA A 94 -3.20 -4.77 12.17
C ALA A 94 -4.35 -4.86 13.21
N GLY A 95 -3.98 -4.77 14.48
CA GLY A 95 -4.90 -4.92 15.61
C GLY A 95 -5.48 -6.34 15.79
N PHE A 96 -5.10 -7.32 14.96
CA PHE A 96 -5.57 -8.69 15.12
C PHE A 96 -4.74 -9.41 16.18
N ASP A 97 -5.35 -9.64 17.35
CA ASP A 97 -4.70 -10.24 18.51
C ASP A 97 -4.04 -11.58 18.19
N SER A 98 -2.77 -11.72 18.54
CA SER A 98 -2.03 -12.98 18.39
C SER A 98 -2.28 -13.98 19.51
N GLY A 99 -2.82 -13.54 20.65
CA GLY A 99 -2.96 -14.32 21.86
C GLY A 99 -1.62 -14.53 22.63
N LEU A 100 -0.54 -13.87 22.22
CA LEU A 100 0.80 -14.02 22.77
C LEU A 100 1.36 -12.65 23.21
N ASP A 101 2.27 -12.67 24.14
CA ASP A 101 3.12 -11.54 24.52
C ASP A 101 4.28 -11.44 23.48
N LEU A 102 4.03 -10.75 22.37
CA LEU A 102 5.00 -10.64 21.26
C LEU A 102 6.09 -9.61 21.54
N ASN A 103 5.80 -8.56 22.29
CA ASN A 103 6.76 -7.53 22.66
C ASN A 103 7.57 -7.88 23.93
N ARG A 104 7.13 -8.91 24.70
CA ARG A 104 7.76 -9.45 25.91
C ARG A 104 7.77 -8.48 27.08
N ASP A 105 6.75 -7.67 27.24
CA ASP A 105 6.58 -6.77 28.37
C ASP A 105 5.92 -7.46 29.59
N GLY A 106 5.58 -8.75 29.47
CA GLY A 106 4.93 -9.56 30.50
C GLY A 106 3.40 -9.47 30.46
N ARG A 107 2.82 -8.85 29.45
CA ARG A 107 1.38 -8.76 29.21
C ARG A 107 1.06 -9.30 27.83
N ALA A 108 -0.13 -9.80 27.61
CA ALA A 108 -0.65 -10.17 26.32
C ALA A 108 -1.86 -9.29 25.95
N HIS A 109 -2.26 -9.28 24.71
CA HIS A 109 -3.44 -8.58 24.19
C HIS A 109 -3.30 -7.04 24.09
N GLY A 110 -2.05 -6.52 24.05
CA GLY A 110 -1.77 -5.12 23.76
C GLY A 110 -1.67 -4.85 22.25
N PRO A 111 -1.61 -3.58 21.83
CA PRO A 111 -1.41 -3.22 20.40
C PRO A 111 -0.14 -3.82 19.79
N ASP A 112 0.93 -3.98 20.58
CA ASP A 112 2.21 -4.56 20.16
C ASP A 112 2.20 -6.10 20.13
N ASP A 113 1.15 -6.73 20.69
CA ASP A 113 0.92 -8.18 20.69
C ASP A 113 0.01 -8.63 19.55
N ALA A 114 -0.58 -7.72 18.81
CA ALA A 114 -1.28 -8.04 17.59
C ALA A 114 -0.30 -8.57 16.52
N HIS A 115 -0.80 -9.36 15.58
CA HIS A 115 -0.01 -9.82 14.45
C HIS A 115 0.62 -8.67 13.65
N GLY A 116 -0.03 -7.51 13.61
CA GLY A 116 0.48 -6.21 13.19
C GLY A 116 -0.01 -5.16 14.16
N HIS A 117 0.84 -4.18 14.51
CA HIS A 117 0.50 -3.15 15.49
C HIS A 117 -0.82 -2.45 15.13
N GLY A 118 -1.70 -2.31 16.11
CA GLY A 118 -2.98 -1.63 16.00
C GLY A 118 -3.79 -1.70 17.29
N ASP A 119 -4.59 -0.68 17.53
CA ASP A 119 -5.38 -0.53 18.76
C ASP A 119 -6.64 -1.40 18.76
N TYR A 120 -7.12 -1.80 17.57
CA TYR A 120 -8.29 -2.66 17.40
C TYR A 120 -8.20 -3.47 16.10
N ALA A 121 -8.88 -4.63 16.10
CA ALA A 121 -8.91 -5.50 14.93
C ALA A 121 -9.58 -4.81 13.73
N GLY A 122 -8.89 -4.80 12.59
CA GLY A 122 -9.38 -4.14 11.37
C GLY A 122 -8.85 -2.73 11.15
N GLU A 123 -8.03 -2.22 12.04
CA GLU A 123 -7.43 -0.90 11.88
C GLU A 123 -6.54 -0.85 10.63
N ARG A 124 -6.68 0.22 9.83
CA ARG A 124 -5.78 0.58 8.72
C ARG A 124 -5.55 -0.53 7.69
N ALA A 125 -6.59 -1.23 7.29
CA ALA A 125 -6.51 -2.30 6.30
C ALA A 125 -6.15 -1.79 4.89
N LEU A 126 -5.86 -2.75 4.02
CA LEU A 126 -5.84 -2.58 2.58
C LEU A 126 -7.25 -2.73 2.00
N ALA A 127 -7.57 -1.92 1.00
CA ALA A 127 -8.83 -1.98 0.29
C ALA A 127 -8.62 -1.80 -1.22
N VAL A 128 -9.44 -2.48 -2.02
CA VAL A 128 -9.43 -2.40 -3.48
C VAL A 128 -10.82 -1.97 -3.96
N MET A 129 -10.86 -0.91 -4.74
CA MET A 129 -12.04 -0.50 -5.51
C MET A 129 -11.73 -0.61 -6.99
N SER A 130 -12.56 -1.29 -7.77
CA SER A 130 -12.28 -1.58 -9.18
C SER A 130 -13.49 -1.38 -10.07
N ARG A 131 -13.27 -0.83 -11.26
CA ARG A 131 -14.25 -0.84 -12.37
C ARG A 131 -14.32 -2.21 -13.02
N HIS A 132 -13.29 -3.02 -12.86
CA HIS A 132 -13.14 -4.34 -13.45
C HIS A 132 -13.44 -5.43 -12.43
N LYS A 133 -13.95 -6.57 -12.92
CA LYS A 133 -14.35 -7.69 -12.06
C LYS A 133 -13.14 -8.26 -11.30
N LEU A 134 -13.23 -8.31 -9.98
CA LEU A 134 -12.29 -8.99 -9.10
C LEU A 134 -12.59 -10.50 -9.07
N ASN A 135 -11.56 -11.33 -9.28
CA ASN A 135 -11.71 -12.78 -9.32
C ASN A 135 -11.40 -13.40 -7.95
N LEU A 136 -12.28 -13.15 -6.97
CA LEU A 136 -12.09 -13.60 -5.59
C LEU A 136 -11.87 -15.11 -5.43
N PRO A 137 -12.49 -16.01 -6.23
CA PRO A 137 -12.19 -17.45 -6.16
C PRO A 137 -10.73 -17.81 -6.46
N LYS A 138 -9.98 -16.94 -7.13
CA LYS A 138 -8.56 -17.12 -7.42
C LYS A 138 -7.63 -16.30 -6.51
N LEU A 139 -8.16 -15.65 -5.49
CA LEU A 139 -7.37 -14.92 -4.50
C LEU A 139 -6.34 -15.85 -3.86
N ARG A 140 -5.09 -15.40 -3.80
CA ARG A 140 -4.04 -16.03 -2.98
C ARG A 140 -3.71 -15.10 -1.82
N ASP A 141 -4.03 -15.50 -0.61
CA ASP A 141 -3.81 -14.70 0.60
C ASP A 141 -2.58 -15.23 1.36
N PHE A 142 -1.58 -14.37 1.50
CA PHE A 142 -0.32 -14.62 2.21
C PHE A 142 -0.25 -13.88 3.56
N THR A 143 -1.34 -13.21 3.97
CA THR A 143 -1.41 -12.43 5.21
C THR A 143 -1.06 -13.25 6.44
N GLY A 144 -1.38 -14.55 6.44
CA GLY A 144 -1.04 -15.51 7.49
C GLY A 144 0.35 -16.15 7.38
N PHE A 145 1.17 -15.79 6.38
CA PHE A 145 2.50 -16.37 6.20
C PHE A 145 3.40 -16.10 7.41
N LEU A 146 4.06 -17.15 7.93
CA LEU A 146 4.92 -17.00 9.11
C LEU A 146 6.27 -16.39 8.72
N TRP A 147 6.73 -15.44 9.51
CA TRP A 147 8.01 -14.76 9.23
C TRP A 147 9.18 -15.73 9.12
N ARG A 148 9.23 -16.74 9.99
CA ARG A 148 10.29 -17.77 9.97
C ARG A 148 10.33 -18.62 8.71
N ASP A 149 9.24 -18.68 7.95
CA ASP A 149 9.14 -19.52 6.75
C ASP A 149 9.63 -18.79 5.49
N LEU A 150 9.98 -17.49 5.61
CA LEU A 150 10.64 -16.75 4.55
C LEU A 150 12.09 -17.23 4.42
N PRO A 151 12.56 -17.64 3.22
CA PRO A 151 13.97 -17.92 2.99
C PRO A 151 14.85 -16.72 3.36
N ASP A 152 15.91 -16.96 4.12
CA ASP A 152 16.84 -15.95 4.64
C ASP A 152 16.18 -14.88 5.54
N ALA A 153 15.12 -15.25 6.25
CA ALA A 153 14.40 -14.33 7.16
C ALA A 153 15.34 -13.68 8.18
N LEU A 154 15.24 -12.37 8.33
CA LEU A 154 16.00 -11.57 9.28
C LEU A 154 15.31 -11.55 10.66
N LEU A 155 15.10 -12.72 11.26
CA LEU A 155 14.48 -12.77 12.60
C LEU A 155 15.33 -12.00 13.61
N TYR A 156 14.67 -11.25 14.50
CA TYR A 156 15.38 -10.46 15.50
C TYR A 156 15.85 -11.33 16.69
N GLY A 157 16.93 -10.89 17.34
CA GLY A 157 17.48 -11.57 18.50
C GLY A 157 16.46 -11.70 19.64
N GLY A 158 16.33 -12.90 20.17
CA GLY A 158 15.37 -13.20 21.24
C GLY A 158 14.00 -13.72 20.76
N MET A 159 13.74 -13.81 19.48
CA MET A 159 12.59 -14.55 18.97
C MET A 159 12.82 -16.04 19.16
N GLY A 160 12.31 -16.58 20.29
CA GLY A 160 12.38 -18.02 20.55
C GLY A 160 11.47 -18.83 19.62
N PRO A 161 11.62 -20.18 19.57
CA PRO A 161 10.85 -21.04 18.68
C PRO A 161 9.32 -20.90 18.81
N ALA A 162 8.84 -20.67 20.01
CA ALA A 162 7.41 -20.52 20.29
C ALA A 162 6.86 -19.25 19.59
N LEU A 163 7.51 -18.11 19.73
CA LEU A 163 7.11 -16.86 19.06
C LEU A 163 7.28 -16.98 17.55
N ALA A 164 8.41 -17.50 17.08
CA ALA A 164 8.64 -17.71 15.64
C ALA A 164 7.57 -18.60 14.98
N GLY A 165 6.97 -19.53 15.77
CA GLY A 165 5.89 -20.40 15.31
C GLY A 165 4.56 -19.71 15.08
N HIS A 166 4.39 -18.47 15.52
CA HIS A 166 3.13 -17.73 15.46
C HIS A 166 3.27 -16.35 14.85
N HIS A 167 4.49 -15.80 14.82
CA HIS A 167 4.73 -14.44 14.32
C HIS A 167 4.56 -14.39 12.80
N ARG A 168 3.50 -13.73 12.34
CA ARG A 168 3.24 -13.51 10.92
C ARG A 168 4.23 -12.49 10.35
N LEU A 169 4.64 -12.69 9.10
CA LEU A 169 5.49 -11.74 8.39
C LEU A 169 4.77 -10.42 8.13
N SER A 170 3.55 -10.49 7.59
CA SER A 170 2.80 -9.30 7.19
C SER A 170 2.34 -8.46 8.38
N SER A 171 2.64 -7.16 8.35
CA SER A 171 2.13 -6.20 9.34
C SER A 171 0.66 -5.83 9.07
N VAL A 172 0.27 -5.70 7.80
CA VAL A 172 -1.11 -5.40 7.42
C VAL A 172 -1.70 -6.55 6.62
N ALA A 173 -1.32 -6.70 5.36
CA ALA A 173 -1.75 -7.80 4.51
C ALA A 173 -0.78 -7.98 3.33
N HIS A 174 -0.69 -9.21 2.81
CA HIS A 174 -0.03 -9.59 1.57
C HIS A 174 -0.95 -10.52 0.79
N PHE A 175 -1.31 -10.17 -0.43
CA PHE A 175 -2.18 -11.02 -1.24
C PHE A 175 -2.00 -10.80 -2.74
N GLU A 176 -2.37 -11.79 -3.53
CA GLU A 176 -2.52 -11.70 -4.98
C GLU A 176 -4.01 -11.76 -5.33
N LEU A 177 -4.49 -10.72 -6.01
CA LEU A 177 -5.89 -10.58 -6.43
C LEU A 177 -5.97 -10.48 -7.95
N PRO A 178 -6.43 -11.51 -8.66
CA PRO A 178 -6.66 -11.42 -10.10
C PRO A 178 -7.86 -10.55 -10.44
N VAL A 179 -7.69 -9.74 -11.50
CA VAL A 179 -8.70 -8.84 -12.06
C VAL A 179 -8.94 -9.23 -13.51
N THR A 180 -10.21 -9.31 -13.91
CA THR A 180 -10.59 -9.59 -15.30
C THR A 180 -10.71 -8.26 -16.05
N LEU A 181 -9.79 -8.02 -16.96
CA LEU A 181 -9.75 -6.84 -17.83
C LEU A 181 -10.71 -6.94 -19.03
N PRO A 182 -10.96 -5.84 -19.77
CA PRO A 182 -11.64 -5.89 -21.05
C PRO A 182 -11.01 -6.94 -21.99
N GLY A 183 -11.84 -7.65 -22.74
CA GLY A 183 -11.39 -8.77 -23.57
C GLY A 183 -11.16 -10.09 -22.81
N GLY A 184 -11.46 -10.16 -21.51
CA GLY A 184 -11.38 -11.39 -20.71
C GLY A 184 -9.99 -11.78 -20.22
N ARG A 185 -8.98 -10.93 -20.42
CA ARG A 185 -7.61 -11.16 -19.92
C ARG A 185 -7.57 -10.97 -18.41
N GLU A 186 -6.72 -11.74 -17.74
CA GLU A 186 -6.47 -11.58 -16.30
C GLU A 186 -5.18 -10.79 -16.06
N LEU A 187 -5.24 -9.89 -15.09
CA LEU A 187 -4.11 -9.18 -14.50
C LEU A 187 -4.05 -9.53 -13.02
N ALA A 188 -2.93 -10.03 -12.54
CA ALA A 188 -2.76 -10.29 -11.12
C ALA A 188 -2.26 -9.02 -10.41
N LEU A 189 -2.95 -8.59 -9.37
CA LEU A 189 -2.51 -7.51 -8.49
C LEU A 189 -1.83 -8.14 -7.27
N LEU A 190 -0.53 -7.91 -7.11
CA LEU A 190 0.26 -8.30 -5.94
C LEU A 190 0.24 -7.13 -4.98
N ILE A 191 -0.48 -7.23 -3.87
CA ILE A 191 -0.77 -6.08 -3.02
C ILE A 191 -0.25 -6.31 -1.61
N TYR A 192 0.43 -5.31 -1.04
CA TYR A 192 0.89 -5.34 0.34
C TYR A 192 0.98 -3.96 0.98
N GLN A 193 1.01 -3.96 2.31
CA GLN A 193 1.40 -2.82 3.12
C GLN A 193 2.33 -3.32 4.22
N ALA A 194 3.58 -2.89 4.16
CA ALA A 194 4.57 -3.18 5.18
C ALA A 194 4.43 -2.27 6.40
N GLY A 195 4.86 -2.74 7.54
CA GLY A 195 5.03 -1.93 8.74
C GLY A 195 6.18 -0.91 8.57
N PRO A 196 6.26 0.14 9.40
CA PRO A 196 7.39 1.06 9.40
C PRO A 196 8.66 0.36 9.92
N PRO A 197 9.87 0.73 9.41
CA PRO A 197 11.14 0.18 9.88
C PRO A 197 11.59 0.71 11.24
N VAL A 198 10.88 1.67 11.76
CA VAL A 198 11.13 2.39 13.02
C VAL A 198 10.10 2.01 14.06
N PHE A 199 10.20 2.57 15.26
CA PHE A 199 9.37 2.27 16.43
C PHE A 199 9.62 0.89 17.04
N GLY A 200 8.96 0.62 18.17
CA GLY A 200 9.02 -0.63 18.93
C GLY A 200 10.22 -0.73 19.88
N ASP A 201 10.12 -1.67 20.81
CA ASP A 201 11.07 -1.82 21.92
C ASP A 201 12.38 -2.50 21.51
N HIS A 202 12.39 -3.24 20.42
CA HIS A 202 13.58 -3.92 19.90
C HIS A 202 14.04 -3.26 18.59
N PRO A 203 15.26 -2.71 18.53
CA PRO A 203 15.72 -1.87 17.41
C PRO A 203 15.72 -2.59 16.05
N ASP A 204 15.89 -3.91 16.05
CA ASP A 204 15.92 -4.69 14.82
C ASP A 204 14.58 -5.31 14.43
N ARG A 205 13.60 -5.41 15.35
CA ARG A 205 12.32 -6.08 15.07
C ARG A 205 11.61 -5.48 13.85
N ASN A 206 11.28 -4.21 13.93
CA ASN A 206 10.52 -3.54 12.87
C ASN A 206 11.36 -3.31 11.63
N ARG A 207 12.64 -2.98 11.77
CA ARG A 207 13.57 -2.81 10.65
C ARG A 207 13.75 -4.09 9.84
N ASN A 208 13.93 -5.24 10.50
CA ASN A 208 14.07 -6.54 9.85
C ASN A 208 12.75 -6.99 9.22
N ARG A 209 11.63 -6.81 9.94
CA ARG A 209 10.31 -7.18 9.43
C ARG A 209 9.93 -6.38 8.19
N ASN A 210 10.11 -5.06 8.22
CA ASN A 210 9.87 -4.19 7.07
C ASN A 210 10.69 -4.62 5.83
N HIS A 211 11.97 -4.94 6.03
CA HIS A 211 12.82 -5.51 4.97
C HIS A 211 12.22 -6.79 4.41
N ASP A 212 11.86 -7.73 5.27
CA ASP A 212 11.42 -9.06 4.88
C ASP A 212 10.00 -9.04 4.28
N GLU A 213 9.12 -8.12 4.68
CA GLU A 213 7.84 -7.88 4.03
C GLU A 213 8.00 -7.48 2.55
N THR A 214 9.02 -6.70 2.24
CA THR A 214 9.37 -6.34 0.86
C THR A 214 10.09 -7.48 0.14
N ALA A 215 11.05 -8.15 0.80
CA ALA A 215 11.79 -9.28 0.26
C ALA A 215 10.89 -10.49 -0.07
N PHE A 216 9.75 -10.65 0.59
CA PHE A 216 8.75 -11.68 0.27
C PHE A 216 8.41 -11.70 -1.22
N TRP A 217 8.23 -10.53 -1.84
CA TRP A 217 7.89 -10.44 -3.25
C TRP A 217 9.02 -10.89 -4.17
N THR A 218 10.27 -10.55 -3.83
CA THR A 218 11.44 -11.05 -4.55
C THR A 218 11.50 -12.57 -4.48
N ARG A 219 11.33 -13.15 -3.28
CA ARG A 219 11.32 -14.61 -3.09
C ARG A 219 10.16 -15.31 -3.82
N LEU A 220 8.98 -14.66 -3.86
CA LEU A 220 7.84 -15.18 -4.64
C LEU A 220 8.15 -15.19 -6.15
N LEU A 221 8.71 -14.10 -6.67
CA LEU A 221 9.06 -13.98 -8.10
C LEU A 221 10.16 -14.95 -8.52
N GLU A 222 11.12 -15.23 -7.64
CA GLU A 222 12.19 -16.22 -7.83
C GLU A 222 11.69 -17.68 -7.73
N GLY A 223 10.45 -17.91 -7.28
CA GLY A 223 9.92 -19.26 -7.03
C GLY A 223 10.55 -19.94 -5.81
N ALA A 224 11.10 -19.16 -4.88
CA ALA A 224 11.73 -19.66 -3.66
C ALA A 224 10.74 -19.97 -2.53
N LEU A 225 9.47 -19.59 -2.68
CA LEU A 225 8.41 -19.86 -1.72
C LEU A 225 7.68 -21.20 -2.05
N PRO A 226 7.00 -21.81 -1.07
CA PRO A 226 6.25 -23.07 -1.30
C PRO A 226 4.99 -22.88 -2.17
N VAL A 227 4.78 -21.70 -2.72
CA VAL A 227 3.71 -21.35 -3.65
C VAL A 227 4.30 -20.90 -4.99
N PRO A 228 3.63 -21.15 -6.13
CA PRO A 228 4.17 -20.78 -7.43
C PRO A 228 4.28 -19.28 -7.60
N PRO A 229 5.21 -18.77 -8.44
CA PRO A 229 5.23 -17.37 -8.87
C PRO A 229 3.89 -16.92 -9.46
N PRO A 230 3.63 -15.60 -9.53
CA PRO A 230 2.44 -15.08 -10.17
C PRO A 230 2.48 -15.35 -11.70
N PRO A 231 1.32 -15.26 -12.39
CA PRO A 231 1.28 -15.31 -13.84
C PRO A 231 2.12 -14.17 -14.45
N ALA A 232 2.46 -14.28 -15.75
CA ALA A 232 3.36 -13.34 -16.40
C ALA A 232 2.84 -11.88 -16.46
N SER A 233 1.51 -11.68 -16.41
CA SER A 233 0.89 -10.36 -16.37
C SER A 233 0.47 -10.03 -14.96
N PHE A 234 1.29 -9.24 -14.25
CA PHE A 234 1.01 -8.81 -12.90
C PHE A 234 1.48 -7.38 -12.65
N VAL A 235 0.96 -6.75 -11.61
CA VAL A 235 1.41 -5.47 -11.08
C VAL A 235 1.58 -5.60 -9.57
N LEU A 236 2.78 -5.30 -9.07
CA LEU A 236 3.05 -5.23 -7.65
C LEU A 236 2.74 -3.81 -7.14
N ILE A 237 1.94 -3.72 -6.09
CA ILE A 237 1.37 -2.48 -5.60
C ILE A 237 1.48 -2.44 -4.07
N GLY A 238 1.97 -1.35 -3.52
CA GLY A 238 1.90 -1.21 -2.08
C GLY A 238 2.72 -0.09 -1.47
N GLY A 239 2.52 0.06 -0.18
CA GLY A 239 3.30 0.89 0.71
C GLY A 239 4.39 0.05 1.39
N SER A 240 5.62 0.21 0.96
CA SER A 240 6.75 -0.52 1.53
C SER A 240 7.26 0.09 2.83
N ASN A 241 6.97 1.37 3.09
CA ASN A 241 7.65 2.16 4.12
C ASN A 241 9.19 2.07 4.02
N LEU A 242 9.71 1.87 2.81
CA LEU A 242 11.13 1.64 2.54
C LEU A 242 11.53 2.36 1.26
N ASP A 243 12.44 3.33 1.39
CA ASP A 243 13.08 4.02 0.29
C ASP A 243 14.35 3.25 -0.14
N PRO A 244 14.73 3.20 -1.43
CA PRO A 244 15.94 2.50 -1.86
C PRO A 244 17.25 3.21 -1.50
N PHE A 245 17.22 4.50 -1.12
CA PHE A 245 18.39 5.33 -0.88
C PHE A 245 18.46 5.87 0.55
N ASP A 246 17.34 6.33 1.09
CA ASP A 246 17.25 7.15 2.29
C ASP A 246 16.36 6.50 3.37
N GLY A 247 16.33 7.11 4.57
CA GLY A 247 15.56 6.64 5.71
C GLY A 247 16.24 5.53 6.53
N ASP A 248 15.57 5.10 7.60
CA ASP A 248 16.15 4.23 8.65
C ASP A 248 16.01 2.72 8.36
N GLY A 249 15.38 2.36 7.24
CA GLY A 249 15.13 0.97 6.86
C GLY A 249 16.37 0.23 6.35
N ARG A 250 16.21 -1.07 6.10
CA ARG A 250 17.19 -1.89 5.36
C ARG A 250 16.87 -1.80 3.87
N ASN A 251 17.38 -0.76 3.23
CA ASN A 251 17.05 -0.37 1.84
C ASN A 251 17.38 -1.44 0.79
N SER A 252 18.19 -2.46 1.14
CA SER A 252 18.57 -3.55 0.23
C SER A 252 17.36 -4.26 -0.35
N ALA A 253 16.32 -4.57 0.46
CA ALA A 253 15.14 -5.28 -0.05
C ALA A 253 14.44 -4.50 -1.17
N MET A 254 14.34 -3.17 -1.05
CA MET A 254 13.74 -2.36 -2.10
C MET A 254 14.64 -2.24 -3.33
N ARG A 255 15.96 -2.10 -3.14
CA ARG A 255 16.90 -2.11 -4.28
C ARG A 255 16.86 -3.41 -5.06
N ASP A 256 16.84 -4.55 -4.35
CA ASP A 256 16.78 -5.88 -4.96
C ASP A 256 15.44 -6.07 -5.72
N LEU A 257 14.33 -5.62 -5.12
CA LEU A 257 13.02 -5.68 -5.76
C LEU A 257 12.95 -4.82 -7.02
N LEU A 258 13.46 -3.59 -6.97
CA LEU A 258 13.50 -2.68 -8.14
C LEU A 258 14.44 -3.18 -9.25
N ALA A 259 15.48 -3.93 -8.91
CA ALA A 259 16.40 -4.54 -9.86
C ALA A 259 15.92 -5.89 -10.43
N HIS A 260 14.80 -6.43 -9.93
CA HIS A 260 14.32 -7.76 -10.32
C HIS A 260 13.86 -7.77 -11.79
N PRO A 261 14.37 -8.72 -12.64
CA PRO A 261 14.14 -8.69 -14.10
C PRO A 261 12.68 -8.92 -14.52
N ALA A 262 11.84 -9.46 -13.65
CA ALA A 262 10.41 -9.62 -13.92
C ALA A 262 9.60 -8.34 -13.72
N LEU A 263 10.18 -7.29 -13.17
CA LEU A 263 9.54 -6.01 -12.86
C LEU A 263 10.11 -4.88 -13.72
N GLN A 264 9.37 -3.81 -13.84
CA GLN A 264 9.84 -2.53 -14.33
C GLN A 264 9.43 -1.43 -13.36
N ASP A 265 10.31 -0.45 -13.17
CA ASP A 265 10.01 0.75 -12.38
C ASP A 265 9.62 1.90 -13.32
N PRO A 266 8.34 2.31 -13.37
CA PRO A 266 7.89 3.43 -14.18
C PRO A 266 8.45 4.78 -13.73
N ARG A 267 9.07 4.86 -12.53
CA ARG A 267 9.60 6.07 -11.91
C ARG A 267 8.58 7.21 -11.88
N PRO A 268 7.39 7.00 -11.24
CA PRO A 268 6.36 8.00 -11.17
C PRO A 268 6.90 9.26 -10.48
N ALA A 269 6.71 10.42 -11.13
CA ALA A 269 7.30 11.67 -10.69
C ALA A 269 6.24 12.73 -10.42
N SER A 270 6.61 13.75 -9.63
CA SER A 270 5.76 14.91 -9.34
C SER A 270 6.54 16.22 -9.31
N PRO A 271 5.91 17.34 -9.68
CA PRO A 271 6.51 18.67 -9.50
C PRO A 271 6.62 19.07 -8.02
N GLY A 272 5.66 18.64 -7.18
CA GLY A 272 5.69 18.92 -5.74
C GLY A 272 6.87 18.26 -5.04
N GLY A 273 7.13 16.96 -5.29
CA GLY A 273 8.31 16.30 -4.77
C GLY A 273 9.61 16.97 -5.20
N ALA A 274 9.72 17.34 -6.49
CA ALA A 274 10.88 18.08 -6.99
C ALA A 274 11.08 19.44 -6.29
N ALA A 275 9.99 20.13 -5.97
CA ALA A 275 10.04 21.44 -5.30
C ALA A 275 10.38 21.35 -3.80
N HIS A 276 10.17 20.19 -3.18
CA HIS A 276 10.42 19.94 -1.74
C HIS A 276 11.66 19.07 -1.52
N ALA A 277 12.67 19.18 -2.37
CA ALA A 277 13.92 18.43 -2.25
C ALA A 277 14.60 18.64 -0.90
N ASP A 278 14.98 17.55 -0.22
CA ASP A 278 15.83 17.60 0.96
C ASP A 278 17.30 17.50 0.51
N PRO A 279 18.15 18.50 0.84
CA PRO A 279 19.56 18.50 0.44
C PRO A 279 20.40 17.39 1.11
N ASN A 280 19.88 16.75 2.16
CA ASN A 280 20.55 15.66 2.86
C ASN A 280 20.22 14.28 2.28
N HIS A 281 19.23 14.18 1.38
CA HIS A 281 18.83 12.93 0.77
C HIS A 281 19.66 12.61 -0.49
N ASN A 282 19.84 11.32 -0.73
CA ASN A 282 20.55 10.79 -1.90
C ASN A 282 19.58 10.41 -3.03
N GLY A 283 18.34 10.13 -2.69
CA GLY A 283 17.28 9.76 -3.63
C GLY A 283 16.82 10.96 -4.49
N PRO A 284 16.23 10.69 -5.66
CA PRO A 284 15.70 11.75 -6.53
C PRO A 284 14.35 12.27 -5.98
N PRO A 285 14.26 13.54 -5.54
CA PRO A 285 13.11 14.07 -4.81
C PRO A 285 11.80 14.08 -5.61
N HIS A 286 11.88 14.14 -6.95
CA HIS A 286 10.69 14.07 -7.80
C HIS A 286 9.96 12.71 -7.75
N LEU A 287 10.60 11.66 -7.18
CA LEU A 287 10.00 10.34 -6.99
C LEU A 287 9.40 10.14 -5.60
N ASP A 288 9.55 11.08 -4.69
CA ASP A 288 9.03 10.99 -3.33
C ASP A 288 7.50 10.89 -3.34
N THR A 289 6.98 10.08 -2.42
CA THR A 289 5.56 9.75 -2.32
C THR A 289 4.97 10.04 -0.95
N VAL A 290 5.77 10.61 -0.06
CA VAL A 290 5.35 11.07 1.27
C VAL A 290 6.10 12.35 1.64
N ALA A 291 5.43 13.22 2.40
CA ALA A 291 5.98 14.46 2.92
C ALA A 291 5.93 14.45 4.45
N TRP A 292 6.87 13.78 5.10
CA TRP A 292 6.95 13.79 6.56
C TRP A 292 7.65 15.05 7.08
N ASP A 293 7.03 15.67 8.09
CA ASP A 293 7.64 16.78 8.84
C ASP A 293 8.45 16.23 10.03
N THR A 294 9.43 15.39 9.72
CA THR A 294 10.31 14.70 10.67
C THR A 294 11.73 14.67 10.10
N GLU A 295 12.70 14.19 10.89
CA GLU A 295 14.10 14.03 10.44
C GLU A 295 14.25 13.10 9.22
N GLN A 296 13.29 12.18 8.99
CA GLN A 296 13.28 11.30 7.82
C GLN A 296 12.91 12.04 6.53
N GLY A 297 12.25 13.20 6.61
CA GLY A 297 11.90 14.02 5.46
C GLY A 297 11.02 13.31 4.43
N ASN A 298 11.15 13.74 3.19
CA ASN A 298 10.40 13.17 2.07
C ASN A 298 11.06 11.89 1.57
N LEU A 299 10.28 10.84 1.35
CA LEU A 299 10.78 9.55 0.90
C LEU A 299 9.87 8.94 -0.19
N ARG A 300 10.45 8.07 -1.00
CA ARG A 300 9.71 7.20 -1.90
C ARG A 300 9.34 5.90 -1.20
N VAL A 301 8.11 5.78 -0.70
CA VAL A 301 7.66 4.62 0.09
C VAL A 301 6.42 3.92 -0.47
N SER A 302 5.86 4.44 -1.56
CA SER A 302 4.70 3.88 -2.26
C SER A 302 5.07 3.50 -3.69
N TYR A 303 4.69 2.31 -4.13
CA TYR A 303 5.14 1.73 -5.39
C TYR A 303 3.99 1.10 -6.17
N ILE A 304 4.06 1.25 -7.50
CA ILE A 304 3.31 0.46 -8.48
C ILE A 304 4.35 -0.01 -9.51
N LEU A 305 4.67 -1.30 -9.47
CA LEU A 305 5.70 -1.93 -10.29
C LEU A 305 5.06 -2.96 -11.23
N PRO A 306 4.76 -2.61 -12.48
CA PRO A 306 4.24 -3.56 -13.46
C PRO A 306 5.26 -4.63 -13.80
N SER A 307 4.80 -5.83 -14.16
CA SER A 307 5.68 -6.84 -14.73
C SER A 307 6.35 -6.33 -16.01
N ALA A 308 7.57 -6.78 -16.28
CA ALA A 308 8.36 -6.35 -17.44
C ALA A 308 7.68 -6.62 -18.81
N LYS A 309 6.62 -7.43 -18.82
CA LYS A 309 5.85 -7.75 -20.03
C LYS A 309 4.71 -6.78 -20.32
N LEU A 310 4.34 -5.93 -19.40
CA LEU A 310 3.29 -4.93 -19.58
C LEU A 310 3.86 -3.67 -20.23
N THR A 311 3.09 -3.03 -21.07
CA THR A 311 3.46 -1.73 -21.64
C THR A 311 2.93 -0.62 -20.76
N VAL A 312 3.83 0.14 -20.13
CA VAL A 312 3.49 1.35 -19.38
C VAL A 312 3.36 2.52 -20.35
N THR A 313 2.25 3.25 -20.28
CA THR A 313 1.96 4.40 -21.12
C THR A 313 1.96 5.73 -20.38
N GLY A 314 1.97 5.70 -19.04
CA GLY A 314 2.04 6.86 -18.18
C GLY A 314 2.27 6.47 -16.74
N ALA A 315 2.86 7.38 -15.96
CA ALA A 315 3.03 7.23 -14.51
C ALA A 315 3.19 8.60 -13.85
N GLY A 316 2.81 8.73 -12.60
CA GLY A 316 3.00 9.96 -11.84
C GLY A 316 2.66 9.81 -10.36
N VAL A 317 3.09 10.80 -9.61
CA VAL A 317 2.66 11.04 -8.22
C VAL A 317 1.80 12.29 -8.24
N LEU A 318 0.60 12.20 -7.68
CA LEU A 318 -0.28 13.36 -7.54
C LEU A 318 0.20 14.23 -6.36
N TRP A 319 1.21 15.01 -6.62
CA TRP A 319 1.76 16.02 -5.72
C TRP A 319 1.99 17.29 -6.52
N PRO A 320 0.97 18.16 -6.62
CA PRO A 320 1.07 19.41 -7.37
C PRO A 320 1.98 20.42 -6.66
N LEU A 321 2.24 21.55 -7.32
CA LEU A 321 2.88 22.70 -6.68
C LEU A 321 1.90 23.40 -5.74
N ALA A 322 2.43 24.13 -4.77
CA ALA A 322 1.63 24.81 -3.73
C ALA A 322 0.64 25.88 -4.26
N ASP A 323 0.83 26.36 -5.48
CA ASP A 323 -0.08 27.31 -6.14
C ASP A 323 -1.20 26.63 -6.94
N ASP A 324 -1.19 25.31 -7.06
CA ASP A 324 -2.27 24.55 -7.69
C ASP A 324 -3.43 24.35 -6.69
N PRO A 325 -4.68 24.67 -7.05
CA PRO A 325 -5.83 24.47 -6.16
C PRO A 325 -5.99 23.04 -5.62
N LEU A 326 -5.47 22.03 -6.32
CA LEU A 326 -5.51 20.64 -5.90
C LEU A 326 -4.61 20.38 -4.68
N ASP A 327 -3.56 21.20 -4.45
CA ASP A 327 -2.70 21.06 -3.28
C ASP A 327 -3.49 21.29 -1.98
N ALA A 328 -4.35 22.28 -1.94
CA ALA A 328 -5.22 22.54 -0.80
C ALA A 328 -6.21 21.38 -0.55
N VAL A 329 -6.72 20.73 -1.61
CA VAL A 329 -7.59 19.57 -1.49
C VAL A 329 -6.81 18.35 -0.94
N LEU A 330 -5.59 18.15 -1.38
CA LEU A 330 -4.72 17.10 -0.84
C LEU A 330 -4.39 17.35 0.64
N ALA A 331 -4.09 18.59 1.02
CA ALA A 331 -3.82 18.94 2.41
C ALA A 331 -5.04 18.68 3.31
N GLU A 332 -6.27 18.99 2.84
CA GLU A 332 -7.52 18.75 3.58
C GLU A 332 -7.76 17.26 3.90
N THR A 333 -7.18 16.34 3.14
CA THR A 333 -7.29 14.90 3.42
C THR A 333 -6.62 14.49 4.74
N GLY A 334 -5.67 15.28 5.23
CA GLY A 334 -4.88 15.02 6.43
C GLY A 334 -3.77 13.98 6.25
N THR A 335 -3.70 13.27 5.12
CA THR A 335 -2.60 12.32 4.87
C THR A 335 -1.37 13.00 4.30
N LEU A 336 -0.20 12.60 4.79
CA LEU A 336 1.09 13.07 4.27
C LEU A 336 1.53 12.30 3.02
N HIS A 337 0.95 11.12 2.78
CA HIS A 337 1.22 10.31 1.60
C HIS A 337 0.55 10.90 0.36
N LYS A 338 1.21 10.75 -0.79
CA LYS A 338 0.74 11.24 -2.09
C LYS A 338 0.30 10.06 -2.97
N PRO A 339 -0.83 10.19 -3.69
CA PRO A 339 -1.28 9.13 -4.58
C PRO A 339 -0.28 8.85 -5.70
N VAL A 340 0.01 7.58 -5.94
CA VAL A 340 0.82 7.10 -7.06
C VAL A 340 -0.09 6.47 -8.10
N TRP A 341 0.17 6.68 -9.38
CA TRP A 341 -0.59 6.07 -10.46
C TRP A 341 0.30 5.61 -11.62
N VAL A 342 -0.15 4.57 -12.30
CA VAL A 342 0.48 4.03 -13.51
C VAL A 342 -0.61 3.67 -14.51
N ASP A 343 -0.43 4.04 -15.77
CA ASP A 343 -1.26 3.63 -16.89
C ASP A 343 -0.59 2.49 -17.64
N ILE A 344 -1.30 1.39 -17.84
CA ILE A 344 -0.83 0.22 -18.60
C ILE A 344 -1.72 0.03 -19.84
N ALA A 345 -1.12 -0.29 -20.98
CA ALA A 345 -1.85 -0.59 -22.21
C ALA A 345 -2.66 -1.89 -22.09
N VAL A 346 -3.86 -1.90 -22.64
CA VAL A 346 -4.76 -3.05 -22.75
C VAL A 346 -4.69 -3.61 -24.16
N ASN A 347 -3.53 -4.14 -24.58
CA ASN A 347 -3.36 -4.72 -25.93
C ASN A 347 -3.48 -6.23 -25.90
#